data_90e64d6d2400e4a4eeb092421d4cb666
#
_entry.id   90e64d6d2400e4a4eeb092421d4cb666
#
_cell.length_a   1.000
_cell.length_b   1.000
_cell.length_c   1.000
_cell.angle_alpha   90.00
_cell.angle_beta   90.00
_cell.angle_gamma   90.00
#
_symmetry.space_group_name_H-M   'P 1'
#
loop_
_entity.id
_entity.type
_entity.pdbx_description
1 polymer ?
#
loop_
_entity_poly.entity_id
_entity_poly.type
_entity_poly.pdbx_seq_one_letter_code
_entity_poly.pdbx_strand_id
1 'polypeptide(L)'
;MLGADHVATYPDVISALDVLGYDTDRVEVLLYQFVTLVRGGEPVKMSTRRANYVTLDDLINEVTADVTRFFFLMRSASTHLDFDLDLATEASDKNPVFYLQYAHARICSIYDKA
;
A
#
# COMPACT_ATOMS: atom_id res chain seq x y z
N MET A 1 12.30 6.48 -3.84
CA MET A 1 10.92 6.08 -4.11
C MET A 1 10.09 7.34 -4.28
N LEU A 2 9.27 7.43 -5.36
CA LEU A 2 8.51 8.63 -5.74
C LEU A 2 7.07 8.23 -6.11
N GLY A 3 6.13 9.16 -6.00
CA GLY A 3 4.77 8.98 -6.51
C GLY A 3 4.73 9.02 -8.05
N ALA A 4 3.67 8.48 -8.63
CA ALA A 4 3.48 8.42 -10.09
C ALA A 4 3.38 9.82 -10.73
N ASP A 5 3.06 10.86 -9.96
CA ASP A 5 3.08 12.25 -10.38
C ASP A 5 4.48 12.77 -10.73
N HIS A 6 5.54 12.11 -10.26
CA HIS A 6 6.92 12.43 -10.55
C HIS A 6 7.48 11.73 -11.81
N VAL A 7 6.68 10.94 -12.53
CA VAL A 7 7.15 10.19 -13.73
C VAL A 7 7.78 11.10 -14.79
N ALA A 8 7.25 12.31 -14.96
CA ALA A 8 7.78 13.27 -15.93
C ALA A 8 8.97 14.09 -15.42
N THR A 9 9.19 14.17 -14.11
CA THR A 9 10.17 15.08 -13.51
C THR A 9 11.41 14.38 -12.96
N TYR A 10 11.32 13.10 -12.58
CA TYR A 10 12.50 12.42 -12.05
C TYR A 10 13.66 12.28 -13.08
N PRO A 11 13.43 12.13 -14.40
CA PRO A 11 14.51 12.07 -15.37
C PRO A 11 15.40 13.32 -15.38
N ASP A 12 14.80 14.49 -15.13
CA ASP A 12 15.54 15.74 -15.04
C ASP A 12 16.50 15.74 -13.84
N VAL A 13 16.08 15.14 -12.72
CA VAL A 13 16.93 15.01 -11.53
C VAL A 13 18.09 14.08 -11.82
N ILE A 14 17.87 12.96 -12.51
CA ILE A 14 18.94 12.03 -12.91
C ILE A 14 19.92 12.71 -13.85
N SER A 15 19.42 13.45 -14.84
CA SER A 15 20.26 14.22 -15.77
C SER A 15 21.11 15.29 -15.06
N ALA A 16 20.53 15.95 -14.06
CA ALA A 16 21.28 16.94 -13.26
C ALA A 16 22.40 16.27 -12.43
N LEU A 17 22.15 15.10 -11.87
CA LEU A 17 23.17 14.32 -11.15
C LEU A 17 24.31 13.89 -12.08
N ASP A 18 24.00 13.45 -13.29
CA ASP A 18 24.99 13.07 -14.30
C ASP A 18 25.89 14.26 -14.67
N VAL A 19 25.30 15.43 -14.93
CA VAL A 19 26.05 16.67 -15.23
C VAL A 19 26.96 17.06 -14.05
N LEU A 20 26.58 16.79 -12.82
CA LEU A 20 27.38 17.03 -11.61
C LEU A 20 28.47 15.98 -11.38
N GLY A 21 28.55 14.96 -12.24
CA GLY A 21 29.58 13.91 -12.19
C GLY A 21 29.31 12.78 -11.22
N TYR A 22 28.04 12.61 -10.80
CA TYR A 22 27.63 11.45 -10.01
C TYR A 22 27.36 10.24 -10.89
N ASP A 23 27.67 9.06 -10.39
CA ASP A 23 27.40 7.78 -11.04
C ASP A 23 25.89 7.46 -10.95
N THR A 24 25.16 7.79 -12.03
CA THR A 24 23.70 7.63 -12.09
C THR A 24 23.26 6.19 -12.32
N ASP A 25 24.14 5.29 -12.75
CA ASP A 25 23.84 3.85 -12.88
C ASP A 25 23.54 3.20 -11.52
N ARG A 26 23.97 3.84 -10.44
CA ARG A 26 23.69 3.42 -9.06
C ARG A 26 22.37 3.94 -8.50
N VAL A 27 21.64 4.75 -9.27
CA VAL A 27 20.37 5.36 -8.82
C VAL A 27 19.19 4.57 -9.37
N GLU A 28 18.55 3.80 -8.52
CA GLU A 28 17.29 3.12 -8.87
C GLU A 28 16.09 3.96 -8.44
N VAL A 29 15.17 4.23 -9.38
CA VAL A 29 13.95 4.99 -9.11
C VAL A 29 12.75 4.05 -9.09
N LEU A 30 12.13 3.89 -7.91
CA LEU A 30 10.90 3.16 -7.74
C LEU A 30 9.72 4.13 -7.76
N LEU A 31 8.84 3.97 -8.75
CA LEU A 31 7.60 4.75 -8.86
C LEU A 31 6.42 3.98 -8.29
N TYR A 32 5.66 4.64 -7.41
CA TYR A 32 4.44 4.10 -6.83
C TYR A 32 3.20 4.79 -7.39
N GLN A 33 2.22 3.99 -7.78
CA GLN A 33 0.90 4.50 -8.13
C GLN A 33 0.13 4.99 -6.89
N PHE A 34 -0.89 5.82 -7.15
CA PHE A 34 -1.75 6.32 -6.09
C PHE A 34 -2.53 5.18 -5.42
N VAL A 35 -2.76 5.37 -4.12
CA VAL A 35 -3.67 4.55 -3.32
C VAL A 35 -4.89 5.39 -3.02
N THR A 36 -6.07 4.87 -3.34
CA THR A 36 -7.36 5.47 -3.00
C THR A 36 -7.98 4.69 -1.86
N LEU A 37 -8.31 5.35 -0.75
CA LEU A 37 -9.11 4.72 0.29
C LEU A 37 -10.58 4.75 -0.14
N VAL A 38 -11.26 3.59 -0.01
CA VAL A 38 -12.67 3.43 -0.38
C VAL A 38 -13.45 2.99 0.87
N ARG A 39 -14.64 3.57 1.08
CA ARG A 39 -15.57 3.19 2.13
C ARG A 39 -17.00 3.25 1.61
N GLY A 40 -17.80 2.21 1.84
CA GLY A 40 -19.15 2.10 1.30
C GLY A 40 -19.21 2.13 -0.23
N GLY A 41 -18.14 1.68 -0.92
CA GLY A 41 -18.01 1.74 -2.38
C GLY A 41 -17.65 3.11 -2.95
N GLU A 42 -17.43 4.12 -2.08
CA GLU A 42 -17.11 5.49 -2.51
C GLU A 42 -15.71 5.91 -2.04
N PRO A 43 -14.95 6.66 -2.85
CA PRO A 43 -13.66 7.19 -2.45
C PRO A 43 -13.75 8.11 -1.23
N VAL A 44 -12.91 7.89 -0.24
CA VAL A 44 -12.77 8.77 0.92
C VAL A 44 -12.11 10.08 0.46
N LYS A 45 -12.88 11.18 0.50
CA LYS A 45 -12.39 12.50 0.09
C LYS A 45 -11.38 13.04 1.08
N MET A 46 -10.14 13.17 0.66
CA MET A 46 -9.05 13.72 1.44
C MET A 46 -8.60 15.08 0.89
N SER A 47 -8.24 15.99 1.78
CA SER A 47 -7.73 17.31 1.40
C SER A 47 -6.74 17.81 2.46
N THR A 48 -5.48 17.95 2.07
CA THR A 48 -4.43 18.51 2.94
C THR A 48 -4.74 19.95 3.35
N ARG A 49 -5.37 20.73 2.44
CA ARG A 49 -5.76 22.13 2.72
C ARG A 49 -6.85 22.25 3.78
N ARG A 50 -7.69 21.25 3.95
CA ARG A 50 -8.79 21.22 4.93
C ARG A 50 -8.44 20.39 6.17
N ALA A 51 -7.18 19.90 6.29
CA ALA A 51 -6.75 18.99 7.34
C ALA A 51 -7.64 17.73 7.47
N ASN A 52 -8.27 17.32 6.35
CA ASN A 52 -9.10 16.12 6.28
C ASN A 52 -8.33 15.08 5.45
N TYR A 53 -7.52 14.29 6.13
CA TYR A 53 -6.77 13.18 5.56
C TYR A 53 -6.67 12.05 6.58
N VAL A 54 -6.63 10.83 6.08
CA VAL A 54 -6.38 9.63 6.90
C VAL A 54 -4.88 9.41 6.91
N THR A 55 -4.27 9.38 8.09
CA THR A 55 -2.85 9.06 8.23
C THR A 55 -2.65 7.55 8.16
N LEU A 56 -1.39 7.11 7.96
CA LEU A 56 -1.05 5.70 8.03
C LEU A 56 -1.33 5.12 9.44
N ASP A 57 -1.11 5.91 10.47
CA ASP A 57 -1.39 5.51 11.86
C ASP A 57 -2.90 5.32 12.08
N ASP A 58 -3.74 6.23 11.54
CA ASP A 58 -5.20 6.07 11.60
C ASP A 58 -5.63 4.78 10.89
N LEU A 59 -5.07 4.51 9.70
CA LEU A 59 -5.36 3.30 8.94
C LEU A 59 -4.95 2.03 9.72
N ILE A 60 -3.73 2.00 10.28
CA ILE A 60 -3.24 0.87 11.08
C ILE A 60 -4.11 0.65 12.34
N ASN A 61 -4.56 1.71 12.97
CA ASN A 61 -5.43 1.62 14.15
C ASN A 61 -6.83 1.09 13.78
N GLU A 62 -7.31 1.36 12.57
CA GLU A 62 -8.62 0.89 12.10
C GLU A 62 -8.58 -0.57 11.63
N VAL A 63 -7.60 -0.93 10.79
CA VAL A 63 -7.60 -2.24 10.10
C VAL A 63 -6.48 -3.19 10.53
N THR A 64 -5.61 -2.80 11.42
CA THR A 64 -4.39 -3.48 11.88
C THR A 64 -3.20 -3.39 10.93
N ALA A 65 -1.99 -3.57 11.47
CA ALA A 65 -0.75 -3.51 10.69
C ALA A 65 -0.65 -4.66 9.66
N ASP A 66 -1.08 -5.86 10.02
CA ASP A 66 -0.99 -7.03 9.15
C ASP A 66 -1.91 -6.89 7.94
N VAL A 67 -3.15 -6.44 8.16
CA VAL A 67 -4.11 -6.17 7.09
C VAL A 67 -3.59 -5.05 6.18
N THR A 68 -3.13 -3.94 6.76
CA THR A 68 -2.55 -2.83 6.01
C THR A 68 -1.42 -3.30 5.10
N ARG A 69 -0.43 -4.02 5.65
CA ARG A 69 0.72 -4.52 4.90
C ARG A 69 0.30 -5.46 3.76
N PHE A 70 -0.61 -6.38 4.04
CA PHE A 70 -1.08 -7.34 3.04
C PHE A 70 -1.76 -6.63 1.87
N PHE A 71 -2.70 -5.72 2.14
CA PHE A 71 -3.42 -4.99 1.10
C PHE A 71 -2.47 -4.15 0.23
N PHE A 72 -1.48 -3.48 0.82
CA PHE A 72 -0.47 -2.76 0.05
C PHE A 72 0.40 -3.68 -0.83
N LEU A 73 0.68 -4.90 -0.38
CA LEU A 73 1.50 -5.87 -1.11
C LEU A 73 0.71 -6.69 -2.15
N MET A 74 -0.61 -6.68 -2.10
CA MET A 74 -1.45 -7.40 -3.07
C MET A 74 -1.32 -6.88 -4.50
N ARG A 75 -0.88 -5.65 -4.67
CA ARG A 75 -0.70 -5.01 -5.97
C ARG A 75 0.76 -4.65 -6.19
N SER A 76 1.16 -4.64 -7.46
CA SER A 76 2.48 -4.12 -7.81
C SER A 76 2.54 -2.60 -7.58
N ALA A 77 3.74 -2.08 -7.36
CA ALA A 77 3.96 -0.64 -7.17
C ALA A 77 3.40 0.22 -8.32
N SER A 78 3.40 -0.32 -9.54
CA SER A 78 2.92 0.36 -10.75
C SER A 78 1.40 0.31 -10.95
N THR A 79 0.67 -0.41 -10.09
CA THR A 79 -0.78 -0.60 -10.23
C THR A 79 -1.52 0.26 -9.21
N HIS A 80 -2.56 0.98 -9.65
CA HIS A 80 -3.46 1.69 -8.75
C HIS A 80 -4.11 0.73 -7.75
N LEU A 81 -4.14 1.13 -6.49
CA LEU A 81 -4.76 0.37 -5.41
C LEU A 81 -5.98 1.12 -4.86
N ASP A 82 -7.16 0.53 -5.00
CA ASP A 82 -8.31 0.90 -4.20
C ASP A 82 -8.26 0.09 -2.91
N PHE A 83 -7.96 0.76 -1.80
CA PHE A 83 -7.92 0.16 -0.47
C PHE A 83 -9.32 0.22 0.14
N ASP A 84 -10.03 -0.89 0.08
CA ASP A 84 -11.39 -1.02 0.60
C ASP A 84 -11.35 -1.24 2.12
N LEU A 85 -11.75 -0.22 2.87
CA LEU A 85 -11.75 -0.22 4.34
C LEU A 85 -12.80 -1.19 4.92
N ASP A 86 -13.94 -1.32 4.25
CA ASP A 86 -15.00 -2.22 4.69
C ASP A 86 -14.56 -3.67 4.54
N LEU A 87 -13.97 -4.01 3.37
CA LEU A 87 -13.40 -5.34 3.15
C LEU A 87 -12.23 -5.62 4.11
N ALA A 88 -11.38 -4.63 4.36
CA ALA A 88 -10.21 -4.78 5.23
C ALA A 88 -10.59 -5.04 6.69
N THR A 89 -11.75 -4.55 7.15
CA THR A 89 -12.26 -4.79 8.51
C THR A 89 -13.17 -6.01 8.62
N GLU A 90 -13.60 -6.59 7.49
CA GLU A 90 -14.51 -7.73 7.49
C GLU A 90 -13.83 -9.01 8.02
N ALA A 91 -14.42 -9.63 9.04
CA ALA A 91 -13.94 -10.89 9.62
C ALA A 91 -14.61 -12.09 8.92
N SER A 92 -14.43 -12.21 7.62
CA SER A 92 -14.98 -13.30 6.81
C SER A 92 -13.99 -13.78 5.74
N ASP A 93 -14.36 -14.86 5.04
CA ASP A 93 -13.59 -15.43 3.93
C ASP A 93 -13.46 -14.49 2.71
N LYS A 94 -14.23 -13.42 2.66
CA LYS A 94 -14.08 -12.38 1.65
C LYS A 94 -12.83 -11.54 1.89
N ASN A 95 -12.43 -11.35 3.16
CA ASN A 95 -11.18 -10.69 3.49
C ASN A 95 -10.00 -11.64 3.28
N PRO A 96 -9.11 -11.38 2.31
CA PRO A 96 -8.02 -12.30 1.98
C PRO A 96 -7.04 -12.50 3.14
N VAL A 97 -6.87 -11.50 4.01
CA VAL A 97 -6.00 -11.59 5.19
C VAL A 97 -6.60 -12.53 6.22
N PHE A 98 -7.88 -12.36 6.51
CA PHE A 98 -8.60 -13.25 7.45
C PHE A 98 -8.57 -14.70 6.96
N TYR A 99 -8.78 -14.93 5.67
CA TYR A 99 -8.71 -16.24 5.07
C TYR A 99 -7.31 -16.88 5.20
N LEU A 100 -6.26 -16.10 4.95
CA LEU A 100 -4.88 -16.54 5.09
C LEU A 100 -4.52 -16.87 6.54
N GLN A 101 -4.91 -16.01 7.48
CA GLN A 101 -4.71 -16.23 8.92
C GLN A 101 -5.46 -17.48 9.41
N TYR A 102 -6.69 -17.68 8.93
CA TYR A 102 -7.47 -18.88 9.23
C TYR A 102 -6.77 -20.15 8.71
N ALA A 103 -6.29 -20.13 7.46
CA ALA A 103 -5.54 -21.26 6.90
C ALA A 103 -4.28 -21.59 7.73
N HIS A 104 -3.52 -20.56 8.13
CA HIS A 104 -2.35 -20.72 8.99
C HIS A 104 -2.73 -21.35 10.34
N ALA A 105 -3.75 -20.84 11.01
CA ALA A 105 -4.23 -21.38 12.28
C ALA A 105 -4.65 -22.86 12.17
N ARG A 106 -5.29 -23.24 11.05
CA ARG A 106 -5.66 -24.64 10.79
C ARG A 106 -4.45 -25.53 10.61
N ILE A 107 -3.43 -25.08 9.88
CA ILE A 107 -2.18 -25.83 9.69
C ILE A 107 -1.47 -26.04 11.06
N CYS A 108 -1.33 -24.97 11.86
CA CYS A 108 -0.75 -25.07 13.20
C CYS A 108 -1.52 -26.08 14.07
N SER A 109 -2.85 -26.03 14.07
CA SER A 109 -3.68 -27.01 14.81
C SER A 109 -3.48 -28.45 14.37
N ILE A 110 -3.13 -28.71 13.12
CA ILE A 110 -2.82 -30.06 12.63
C ILE A 110 -1.49 -30.54 13.22
N TYR A 111 -0.46 -29.67 13.16
CA TYR A 111 0.85 -29.99 13.73
C TYR A 111 0.82 -30.23 15.24
N ASP A 112 0.03 -29.45 15.97
CA ASP A 112 -0.09 -29.59 17.43
C ASP A 112 -0.79 -30.90 17.86
N LYS A 113 -1.52 -31.56 16.93
CA LYS A 113 -2.28 -32.79 17.20
C LYS A 113 -1.67 -34.04 16.58
N ALA A 114 -0.62 -33.86 15.77
CA ALA A 114 0.11 -34.98 15.12
C ALA A 114 1.21 -35.53 16.02
#